data_67dbdcddfa7daa316f04c89d6f3b20f8
#
_entry.id   67dbdcddfa7daa316f04c89d6f3b20f8
#
_cell.length_a   1.000
_cell.length_b   1.000
_cell.length_c   1.000
_cell.angle_alpha   90.00
_cell.angle_beta   90.00
_cell.angle_gamma   90.00
#
_symmetry.space_group_name_H-M   'P 1'
#
loop_
_entity.id
_entity.type
_entity.pdbx_description
1 polymer ?
#
loop_
_entity_poly.entity_id
_entity_poly.type
_entity_poly.pdbx_seq_one_letter_code
_entity_poly.pdbx_strand_id
1 'polypeptide(L)'
;MKRKSRILIGTAIVVVALLVALFLARKQFVGGPGSPTVEGSRAVTDGGIKIPGWNGRVDAAEERAGMTLDAARLVQEGQALHVTTGPATSYWKTDAIASGDFTVKATFTEPKYMNLNSHPHPYGVFIGGNDMGTPNQTELYCAASGNGKFIVRGFGPKPFSMTGLLSESNAAIHKAAGRGQPVTQDISLAVRGDKVVCSINGSSVASYDKTTLVGPGKLTSTNGYYGLRFAHNTDVFVSLLASSTK
;
A
#
# COMPACT_ATOMS: atom_id res chain seq x y z
N MET A 1 -58.72 8.17 39.49
CA MET A 1 -57.38 7.64 39.19
C MET A 1 -57.06 7.32 37.70
N LYS A 2 -57.94 7.57 36.72
CA LYS A 2 -57.71 7.22 35.28
C LYS A 2 -57.05 8.32 34.42
N ARG A 3 -56.90 9.57 34.90
CA ARG A 3 -56.38 10.68 34.10
C ARG A 3 -54.84 10.80 34.11
N LYS A 4 -54.14 10.35 35.18
CA LYS A 4 -52.69 10.39 35.30
C LYS A 4 -51.97 9.33 34.43
N SER A 5 -52.61 8.18 34.18
CA SER A 5 -52.03 7.11 33.36
C SER A 5 -51.97 7.46 31.87
N ARG A 6 -52.93 8.22 31.34
CA ARG A 6 -52.94 8.63 29.92
C ARG A 6 -51.88 9.69 29.57
N ILE A 7 -51.51 10.55 30.51
CA ILE A 7 -50.47 11.57 30.30
C ILE A 7 -49.08 10.90 30.26
N LEU A 8 -48.83 9.91 31.11
CA LEU A 8 -47.55 9.19 31.14
C LEU A 8 -47.30 8.36 29.87
N ILE A 9 -48.35 7.75 29.30
CA ILE A 9 -48.24 6.97 28.06
C ILE A 9 -47.99 7.90 26.86
N GLY A 10 -48.66 9.07 26.81
CA GLY A 10 -48.43 10.05 25.75
C GLY A 10 -47.01 10.59 25.72
N THR A 11 -46.43 10.89 26.90
CA THR A 11 -45.06 11.40 27.04
C THR A 11 -44.03 10.39 26.64
N ALA A 12 -44.22 9.08 26.99
CA ALA A 12 -43.33 8.00 26.60
C ALA A 12 -43.31 7.80 25.09
N ILE A 13 -44.44 7.86 24.41
CA ILE A 13 -44.54 7.69 22.94
C ILE A 13 -43.83 8.87 22.23
N VAL A 14 -43.99 10.09 22.71
CA VAL A 14 -43.31 11.27 22.11
C VAL A 14 -41.81 11.20 22.28
N VAL A 15 -41.30 10.74 23.44
CA VAL A 15 -39.86 10.57 23.68
C VAL A 15 -39.27 9.46 22.80
N VAL A 16 -39.97 8.33 22.63
CA VAL A 16 -39.50 7.25 21.74
C VAL A 16 -39.53 7.71 20.28
N ALA A 17 -40.55 8.46 19.84
CA ALA A 17 -40.61 9.00 18.47
C ALA A 17 -39.47 10.00 18.21
N LEU A 18 -39.12 10.86 19.18
CA LEU A 18 -37.98 11.77 19.09
C LEU A 18 -36.64 11.05 19.05
N LEU A 19 -36.45 9.99 19.83
CA LEU A 19 -35.23 9.17 19.81
C LEU A 19 -35.07 8.42 18.49
N VAL A 20 -36.15 7.88 17.93
CA VAL A 20 -36.13 7.22 16.61
C VAL A 20 -35.85 8.23 15.50
N ALA A 21 -36.45 9.43 15.55
CA ALA A 21 -36.17 10.51 14.60
C ALA A 21 -34.72 10.99 14.68
N LEU A 22 -34.12 11.10 15.88
CA LEU A 22 -32.71 11.42 16.07
C LEU A 22 -31.79 10.30 15.54
N PHE A 23 -32.17 9.04 15.70
CA PHE A 23 -31.40 7.90 15.21
C PHE A 23 -31.47 7.79 13.68
N LEU A 24 -32.62 8.08 13.08
CA LEU A 24 -32.78 8.14 11.63
C LEU A 24 -32.08 9.36 11.03
N ALA A 25 -32.13 10.53 11.69
CA ALA A 25 -31.40 11.71 11.28
C ALA A 25 -29.87 11.51 11.36
N ARG A 26 -29.36 10.78 12.39
CA ARG A 26 -27.93 10.39 12.45
C ARG A 26 -27.51 9.48 11.30
N LYS A 27 -28.37 8.59 10.81
CA LYS A 27 -28.07 7.75 9.63
C LYS A 27 -28.04 8.55 8.31
N GLN A 28 -28.74 9.67 8.23
CA GLN A 28 -28.69 10.54 7.05
C GLN A 28 -27.53 11.56 7.07
N PHE A 29 -26.88 11.78 8.23
CA PHE A 29 -25.76 12.73 8.36
C PHE A 29 -24.37 12.08 8.24
N VAL A 30 -24.29 10.79 7.86
CA VAL A 30 -23.03 10.11 7.46
C VAL A 30 -22.94 10.18 5.95
N GLY A 31 -22.78 11.37 5.42
CA GLY A 31 -22.66 11.66 4.00
C GLY A 31 -22.81 13.14 3.72
N GLY A 32 -22.04 14.00 4.41
CA GLY A 32 -21.94 15.41 4.02
C GLY A 32 -21.25 15.51 2.65
N PRO A 33 -21.64 16.48 1.79
CA PRO A 33 -20.94 16.71 0.53
C PRO A 33 -19.51 17.18 0.87
N GLY A 34 -18.51 16.28 0.68
CA GLY A 34 -17.09 16.60 0.87
C GLY A 34 -16.25 15.63 1.66
N SER A 35 -16.77 14.50 2.17
CA SER A 35 -15.86 13.41 2.55
C SER A 35 -15.22 12.88 1.27
N PRO A 36 -13.87 12.90 1.15
CA PRO A 36 -13.22 12.25 0.01
C PRO A 36 -13.70 10.80 0.01
N THR A 37 -14.44 10.42 -1.03
CA THR A 37 -14.76 9.01 -1.25
C THR A 37 -13.43 8.30 -1.36
N VAL A 38 -13.12 7.41 -0.40
CA VAL A 38 -11.94 6.55 -0.49
C VAL A 38 -12.09 5.79 -1.81
N GLU A 39 -11.14 6.01 -2.72
CA GLU A 39 -11.17 5.33 -4.01
C GLU A 39 -11.07 3.83 -3.77
N GLY A 40 -12.12 3.09 -4.16
CA GLY A 40 -12.15 1.64 -4.03
C GLY A 40 -11.20 0.96 -5.02
N SER A 41 -10.72 -0.23 -4.64
CA SER A 41 -9.93 -1.08 -5.53
C SER A 41 -10.78 -1.56 -6.69
N ARG A 42 -10.25 -1.43 -7.92
CA ARG A 42 -10.92 -1.81 -9.18
C ARG A 42 -10.78 -3.30 -9.43
N ALA A 43 -11.70 -3.86 -10.18
CA ALA A 43 -11.51 -5.19 -10.74
C ALA A 43 -10.46 -5.14 -11.87
N VAL A 44 -9.58 -6.14 -11.91
CA VAL A 44 -8.60 -6.35 -12.99
C VAL A 44 -9.05 -7.55 -13.81
N THR A 45 -9.12 -7.40 -15.14
CA THR A 45 -9.47 -8.50 -16.04
C THR A 45 -8.29 -9.48 -16.14
N ASP A 46 -8.59 -10.79 -16.14
CA ASP A 46 -7.59 -11.86 -16.23
C ASP A 46 -6.48 -11.74 -15.17
N GLY A 47 -6.88 -11.52 -13.94
CA GLY A 47 -5.98 -11.36 -12.81
C GLY A 47 -5.23 -12.64 -12.42
N GLY A 48 -4.50 -12.55 -11.33
CA GLY A 48 -3.61 -13.59 -10.82
C GLY A 48 -2.16 -13.44 -11.25
N ILE A 49 -1.31 -14.32 -10.73
CA ILE A 49 0.12 -14.39 -11.06
C ILE A 49 0.28 -15.38 -12.21
N LYS A 50 0.76 -14.90 -13.37
CA LYS A 50 0.93 -15.71 -14.58
C LYS A 50 2.39 -16.14 -14.83
N ILE A 51 3.26 -15.96 -13.83
CA ILE A 51 4.69 -16.25 -13.92
C ILE A 51 5.06 -17.27 -12.85
N PRO A 52 5.66 -18.42 -13.23
CA PRO A 52 6.12 -19.41 -12.26
C PRO A 52 7.16 -18.84 -11.28
N GLY A 53 7.15 -19.35 -10.04
CA GLY A 53 8.09 -18.97 -9.00
C GLY A 53 7.80 -17.63 -8.32
N TRP A 54 6.71 -16.96 -8.68
CA TRP A 54 6.24 -15.77 -7.99
C TRP A 54 5.09 -16.08 -7.04
N ASN A 55 5.07 -15.38 -5.93
CA ASN A 55 3.98 -15.33 -4.97
C ASN A 55 3.50 -13.90 -4.80
N GLY A 56 2.34 -13.74 -4.19
CA GLY A 56 1.81 -12.42 -3.87
C GLY A 56 0.81 -12.47 -2.74
N ARG A 57 0.54 -11.29 -2.20
CA ARG A 57 -0.51 -11.12 -1.22
C ARG A 57 -1.09 -9.71 -1.33
N VAL A 58 -2.40 -9.61 -1.31
CA VAL A 58 -3.10 -8.33 -1.16
C VAL A 58 -3.04 -7.86 0.29
N ASP A 59 -3.21 -6.57 0.54
CA ASP A 59 -3.20 -6.03 1.88
C ASP A 59 -4.31 -6.63 2.75
N ALA A 60 -4.00 -6.91 4.00
CA ALA A 60 -4.94 -7.55 4.94
C ALA A 60 -6.27 -6.79 5.11
N ALA A 61 -6.29 -5.47 4.90
CA ALA A 61 -7.53 -4.69 4.91
C ALA A 61 -8.40 -5.00 3.69
N GLU A 62 -7.80 -5.16 2.52
CA GLU A 62 -8.48 -5.50 1.28
C GLU A 62 -8.87 -6.98 1.21
N GLU A 63 -8.05 -7.88 1.78
CA GLU A 63 -8.44 -9.30 1.99
C GLU A 63 -9.73 -9.39 2.82
N ARG A 64 -9.84 -8.64 3.91
CA ARG A 64 -11.06 -8.58 4.73
C ARG A 64 -12.26 -7.99 4.00
N ALA A 65 -12.04 -7.19 2.99
CA ALA A 65 -13.08 -6.68 2.09
C ALA A 65 -13.42 -7.65 0.95
N GLY A 66 -12.82 -8.86 0.94
CA GLY A 66 -13.08 -9.90 -0.05
C GLY A 66 -12.23 -9.81 -1.32
N MET A 67 -11.23 -8.94 -1.36
CA MET A 67 -10.32 -8.84 -2.50
C MET A 67 -9.27 -9.97 -2.45
N THR A 68 -8.93 -10.50 -3.60
CA THR A 68 -7.93 -11.56 -3.77
C THR A 68 -6.91 -11.18 -4.85
N LEU A 69 -5.89 -12.02 -5.05
CA LEU A 69 -4.93 -11.86 -6.14
C LEU A 69 -5.57 -11.93 -7.53
N ASP A 70 -6.77 -12.49 -7.67
CA ASP A 70 -7.50 -12.50 -8.95
C ASP A 70 -7.96 -11.07 -9.38
N ALA A 71 -7.95 -10.13 -8.45
CA ALA A 71 -8.18 -8.71 -8.73
C ALA A 71 -6.86 -7.92 -8.94
N ALA A 72 -5.73 -8.61 -9.06
CA ALA A 72 -4.43 -8.04 -9.38
C ALA A 72 -3.72 -8.95 -10.39
N ARG A 73 -2.97 -8.40 -11.32
CA ARG A 73 -2.35 -9.14 -12.42
C ARG A 73 -0.83 -8.95 -12.40
N LEU A 74 -0.07 -10.06 -12.44
CA LEU A 74 1.38 -10.08 -12.64
C LEU A 74 1.71 -10.99 -13.82
N VAL A 75 2.27 -10.43 -14.89
CA VAL A 75 2.65 -11.16 -16.09
C VAL A 75 4.02 -10.72 -16.59
N GLN A 76 4.64 -11.54 -17.45
CA GLN A 76 5.83 -11.18 -18.20
C GLN A 76 5.41 -10.58 -19.55
N GLU A 77 5.86 -9.36 -19.86
CA GLU A 77 5.70 -8.74 -21.16
C GLU A 77 7.07 -8.29 -21.70
N GLY A 78 7.54 -8.98 -22.71
CA GLY A 78 8.91 -8.81 -23.18
C GLY A 78 9.95 -9.13 -22.08
N GLN A 79 10.81 -8.18 -21.75
CA GLN A 79 11.80 -8.30 -20.68
C GLN A 79 11.33 -7.68 -19.35
N ALA A 80 10.16 -7.11 -19.30
CA ALA A 80 9.61 -6.48 -18.10
C ALA A 80 8.49 -7.32 -17.47
N LEU A 81 8.27 -7.15 -16.19
CA LEU A 81 7.06 -7.57 -15.52
C LEU A 81 6.02 -6.46 -15.72
N HIS A 82 4.82 -6.82 -16.13
CA HIS A 82 3.69 -5.92 -16.15
C HIS A 82 2.78 -6.21 -14.97
N VAL A 83 2.59 -5.22 -14.11
CA VAL A 83 1.77 -5.31 -12.90
C VAL A 83 0.61 -4.35 -13.01
N THR A 84 -0.60 -4.90 -12.92
CA THR A 84 -1.84 -4.11 -12.79
C THR A 84 -2.53 -4.50 -11.50
N THR A 85 -2.75 -3.55 -10.59
CA THR A 85 -3.41 -3.84 -9.32
C THR A 85 -4.82 -3.25 -9.27
N GLY A 86 -5.77 -4.04 -8.79
CA GLY A 86 -6.98 -3.54 -8.16
C GLY A 86 -6.66 -3.25 -6.69
N PRO A 87 -6.48 -4.29 -5.84
CA PRO A 87 -6.04 -4.13 -4.46
C PRO A 87 -4.54 -3.81 -4.36
N ALA A 88 -4.14 -3.17 -3.28
CA ALA A 88 -2.74 -3.01 -2.93
C ALA A 88 -2.09 -4.38 -2.67
N THR A 89 -0.92 -4.61 -3.27
CA THR A 89 -0.35 -5.96 -3.36
C THR A 89 1.17 -5.94 -3.22
N SER A 90 1.72 -6.93 -2.52
CA SER A 90 3.15 -7.26 -2.52
C SER A 90 3.39 -8.53 -3.31
N TYR A 91 4.48 -8.57 -4.11
CA TYR A 91 4.92 -9.73 -4.89
C TYR A 91 6.37 -10.07 -4.59
N TRP A 92 6.68 -11.37 -4.51
CA TRP A 92 8.05 -11.86 -4.28
C TRP A 92 8.28 -13.19 -5.01
N LYS A 93 9.54 -13.48 -5.31
CA LYS A 93 9.94 -14.80 -5.78
C LYS A 93 10.21 -15.73 -4.62
N THR A 94 9.98 -17.02 -4.82
CA THR A 94 10.22 -18.06 -3.81
C THR A 94 11.70 -18.18 -3.38
N ASP A 95 12.63 -17.74 -4.24
CA ASP A 95 14.07 -17.76 -4.04
C ASP A 95 14.69 -16.39 -3.74
N ALA A 96 13.88 -15.32 -3.70
CA ALA A 96 14.34 -13.95 -3.50
C ALA A 96 14.53 -13.63 -2.02
N ILE A 97 15.61 -14.15 -1.43
CA ILE A 97 15.99 -13.93 -0.02
C ILE A 97 17.31 -13.18 0.03
N ALA A 98 17.42 -12.21 0.94
CA ALA A 98 18.63 -11.44 1.19
C ALA A 98 18.93 -11.35 2.69
N SER A 99 20.22 -11.28 3.04
CA SER A 99 20.68 -11.18 4.43
C SER A 99 21.99 -10.40 4.53
N GLY A 100 22.27 -9.86 5.72
CA GLY A 100 23.46 -9.06 5.97
C GLY A 100 23.38 -7.68 5.32
N ASP A 101 24.45 -7.26 4.65
CA ASP A 101 24.50 -6.04 3.87
C ASP A 101 24.15 -6.34 2.41
N PHE A 102 23.10 -5.75 1.91
CA PHE A 102 22.61 -5.94 0.54
C PHE A 102 21.89 -4.72 0.00
N THR A 103 21.66 -4.70 -1.31
CA THR A 103 20.78 -3.70 -1.96
C THR A 103 19.79 -4.45 -2.82
N VAL A 104 18.52 -4.09 -2.68
CA VAL A 104 17.44 -4.47 -3.60
C VAL A 104 17.09 -3.26 -4.43
N LYS A 105 16.99 -3.42 -5.75
CA LYS A 105 16.65 -2.34 -6.69
C LYS A 105 15.75 -2.83 -7.80
N ALA A 106 14.92 -1.95 -8.33
CA ALA A 106 14.16 -2.16 -9.56
C ALA A 106 13.87 -0.82 -10.25
N THR A 107 13.63 -0.89 -11.56
CA THR A 107 13.16 0.24 -12.37
C THR A 107 11.66 0.07 -12.61
N PHE A 108 10.90 1.11 -12.30
CA PHE A 108 9.45 1.16 -12.45
C PHE A 108 9.08 2.18 -13.51
N THR A 109 8.27 1.80 -14.48
CA THR A 109 7.71 2.71 -15.48
C THR A 109 6.19 2.65 -15.41
N GLU A 110 5.58 3.72 -14.99
CA GLU A 110 4.14 3.95 -15.09
C GLU A 110 3.87 4.58 -16.47
N PRO A 111 3.31 3.82 -17.44
CA PRO A 111 3.21 4.30 -18.82
C PRO A 111 2.18 5.41 -18.99
N LYS A 112 1.19 5.43 -18.12
CA LYS A 112 0.10 6.42 -18.13
C LYS A 112 -0.21 6.84 -16.70
N TYR A 113 0.55 7.80 -16.19
CA TYR A 113 0.40 8.33 -14.84
C TYR A 113 -1.05 8.66 -14.49
N MET A 114 -1.52 8.13 -13.36
CA MET A 114 -2.89 8.27 -12.87
C MET A 114 -3.98 7.82 -13.85
N ASN A 115 -3.72 6.82 -14.70
CA ASN A 115 -4.73 6.29 -15.64
C ASN A 115 -5.87 5.55 -14.92
N LEU A 116 -5.53 4.80 -13.86
CA LEU A 116 -6.47 3.95 -13.12
C LEU A 116 -6.95 4.57 -11.80
N ASN A 117 -6.46 5.75 -11.42
CA ASN A 117 -6.72 6.34 -10.11
C ASN A 117 -6.99 7.85 -10.19
N SER A 118 -7.62 8.39 -9.14
CA SER A 118 -7.97 9.80 -9.01
C SER A 118 -6.86 10.63 -8.34
N HIS A 119 -5.93 9.97 -7.66
CA HIS A 119 -4.79 10.55 -6.98
C HIS A 119 -3.54 9.65 -7.14
N PRO A 120 -2.32 10.18 -6.95
CA PRO A 120 -1.09 9.42 -7.15
C PRO A 120 -0.95 8.24 -6.21
N HIS A 121 -0.70 7.06 -6.76
CA HIS A 121 -0.48 5.82 -6.03
C HIS A 121 0.99 5.40 -6.13
N PRO A 122 1.64 5.06 -5.00
CA PRO A 122 3.04 4.67 -5.00
C PRO A 122 3.26 3.21 -5.37
N TYR A 123 4.45 2.95 -5.93
CA TYR A 123 5.01 1.64 -6.22
C TYR A 123 6.49 1.63 -5.87
N GLY A 124 7.04 0.45 -5.55
CA GLY A 124 8.43 0.35 -5.15
C GLY A 124 8.90 -1.04 -4.78
N VAL A 125 10.01 -1.11 -4.05
CA VAL A 125 10.61 -2.35 -3.57
C VAL A 125 10.42 -2.52 -2.07
N PHE A 126 10.40 -3.76 -1.60
CA PHE A 126 10.41 -4.09 -0.18
C PHE A 126 11.57 -5.01 0.19
N ILE A 127 11.94 -5.00 1.48
CA ILE A 127 12.88 -5.89 2.15
C ILE A 127 12.32 -6.35 3.49
N GLY A 128 13.01 -7.26 4.16
CA GLY A 128 12.61 -7.75 5.50
C GLY A 128 11.29 -8.51 5.47
N GLY A 129 11.00 -9.17 4.35
CA GLY A 129 9.83 -10.01 4.17
C GLY A 129 9.95 -11.27 5.01
N ASN A 130 9.21 -11.34 6.12
CA ASN A 130 9.14 -12.53 6.97
C ASN A 130 7.67 -12.92 7.14
N ASP A 131 7.42 -14.21 7.38
CA ASP A 131 6.07 -14.79 7.47
C ASP A 131 5.17 -14.45 6.27
N MET A 132 5.79 -14.38 5.09
CA MET A 132 5.12 -13.94 3.85
C MET A 132 3.92 -14.80 3.51
N GLY A 133 2.83 -14.16 3.09
CA GLY A 133 1.56 -14.82 2.77
C GLY A 133 0.71 -15.19 3.98
N THR A 134 1.12 -14.86 5.20
CA THR A 134 0.39 -15.11 6.44
C THR A 134 -0.13 -13.84 7.09
N PRO A 135 -1.05 -13.91 8.05
CA PRO A 135 -1.48 -12.74 8.83
C PRO A 135 -0.35 -12.03 9.59
N ASN A 136 0.79 -12.71 9.83
CA ASN A 136 1.95 -12.18 10.54
C ASN A 136 3.02 -11.61 9.60
N GLN A 137 2.72 -11.48 8.31
CA GLN A 137 3.66 -10.93 7.32
C GLN A 137 4.24 -9.60 7.77
N THR A 138 5.57 -9.50 7.69
CA THR A 138 6.30 -8.24 7.88
C THR A 138 7.03 -7.86 6.60
N GLU A 139 7.14 -6.59 6.31
CA GLU A 139 7.94 -6.03 5.23
C GLU A 139 8.15 -4.52 5.44
N LEU A 140 9.27 -3.99 4.96
CA LEU A 140 9.53 -2.55 4.83
C LEU A 140 9.66 -2.19 3.37
N TYR A 141 8.93 -1.22 2.89
CA TYR A 141 8.99 -0.77 1.50
C TYR A 141 9.32 0.71 1.35
N CYS A 142 10.07 1.02 0.31
CA CYS A 142 10.30 2.35 -0.21
C CYS A 142 9.58 2.45 -1.55
N ALA A 143 8.69 3.42 -1.69
CA ALA A 143 7.84 3.56 -2.86
C ALA A 143 7.69 5.02 -3.27
N ALA A 144 7.67 5.28 -4.58
CA ALA A 144 7.49 6.59 -5.16
C ALA A 144 6.23 6.66 -6.01
N SER A 145 5.76 7.85 -6.27
CA SER A 145 4.67 8.14 -7.21
C SER A 145 5.06 9.27 -8.16
N GLY A 146 4.45 9.28 -9.34
CA GLY A 146 4.77 10.21 -10.43
C GLY A 146 4.45 11.69 -10.17
N ASN A 147 4.15 12.07 -8.92
CA ASN A 147 3.99 13.48 -8.50
C ASN A 147 5.22 14.06 -7.78
N GLY A 148 6.35 13.35 -7.76
CA GLY A 148 7.56 13.78 -7.09
C GLY A 148 7.58 13.50 -5.58
N LYS A 149 6.80 12.53 -5.12
CA LYS A 149 6.69 12.17 -3.71
C LYS A 149 7.02 10.70 -3.47
N PHE A 150 7.42 10.39 -2.23
CA PHE A 150 7.73 9.02 -1.79
C PHE A 150 7.16 8.74 -0.40
N ILE A 151 7.14 7.47 -0.08
CA ILE A 151 6.83 6.94 1.24
C ILE A 151 7.82 5.84 1.61
N VAL A 152 8.13 5.73 2.91
CA VAL A 152 8.76 4.56 3.50
C VAL A 152 7.81 4.06 4.59
N ARG A 153 7.26 2.88 4.38
CA ARG A 153 6.26 2.26 5.26
C ARG A 153 6.52 0.77 5.37
N GLY A 154 5.84 0.13 6.29
CA GLY A 154 5.94 -1.31 6.43
C GLY A 154 4.74 -1.93 7.12
N PHE A 155 4.76 -3.25 7.12
CA PHE A 155 3.87 -4.09 7.89
C PHE A 155 4.66 -4.80 8.98
N GLY A 156 4.08 -4.82 10.15
CA GLY A 156 4.37 -5.69 11.28
C GLY A 156 3.03 -6.29 11.69
N PRO A 157 2.74 -6.51 12.98
CA PRO A 157 1.39 -6.84 13.44
C PRO A 157 0.35 -5.79 13.06
N LYS A 158 0.79 -4.55 12.82
CA LYS A 158 0.01 -3.44 12.26
C LYS A 158 0.86 -2.66 11.26
N PRO A 159 0.23 -1.99 10.27
CA PRO A 159 0.96 -1.08 9.39
C PRO A 159 1.67 0.02 10.19
N PHE A 160 2.90 0.36 9.78
CA PHE A 160 3.66 1.46 10.36
C PHE A 160 4.24 2.37 9.26
N SER A 161 4.52 3.62 9.60
CA SER A 161 5.07 4.60 8.66
C SER A 161 6.32 5.26 9.22
N MET A 162 7.35 5.38 8.38
CA MET A 162 8.59 6.07 8.68
C MET A 162 8.60 7.49 8.11
N THR A 163 7.79 7.78 7.09
CA THR A 163 7.59 9.11 6.47
C THR A 163 6.37 9.86 7.04
N GLY A 164 5.87 9.46 8.22
CA GLY A 164 4.67 10.06 8.80
C GLY A 164 3.36 9.66 8.08
N LEU A 165 2.31 10.45 8.25
CA LEU A 165 0.99 10.17 7.68
C LEU A 165 0.92 10.46 6.18
N LEU A 166 1.64 11.47 5.72
CA LEU A 166 1.64 11.93 4.34
C LEU A 166 2.89 11.45 3.60
N SER A 167 2.83 11.48 2.26
CA SER A 167 4.01 11.29 1.42
C SER A 167 4.91 12.54 1.47
N GLU A 168 6.23 12.33 1.41
CA GLU A 168 7.23 13.38 1.41
C GLU A 168 7.64 13.73 -0.03
N SER A 169 7.96 15.02 -0.27
CA SER A 169 8.48 15.49 -1.55
C SER A 169 10.00 15.43 -1.57
N ASN A 170 10.59 15.02 -2.70
CA ASN A 170 12.02 15.06 -2.90
C ASN A 170 12.35 15.39 -4.37
N ALA A 171 13.34 16.24 -4.60
CA ALA A 171 13.73 16.69 -5.94
C ALA A 171 14.29 15.55 -6.83
N ALA A 172 14.80 14.47 -6.22
CA ALA A 172 15.29 13.31 -6.95
C ALA A 172 14.18 12.49 -7.62
N ILE A 173 12.92 12.66 -7.21
CA ILE A 173 11.81 11.86 -7.71
C ILE A 173 11.25 12.51 -8.97
N HIS A 174 11.25 11.77 -10.07
CA HIS A 174 10.71 12.25 -11.33
C HIS A 174 9.21 12.52 -11.23
N LYS A 175 8.79 13.61 -11.87
CA LYS A 175 7.37 13.95 -12.02
C LYS A 175 6.93 13.63 -13.44
N ALA A 176 5.78 13.01 -13.56
CA ALA A 176 5.10 12.91 -14.86
C ALA A 176 4.80 14.33 -15.37
N ALA A 177 4.91 14.54 -16.69
CA ALA A 177 4.58 15.83 -17.30
C ALA A 177 3.10 16.22 -17.14
N GLY A 178 2.24 15.23 -16.89
CA GLY A 178 0.82 15.39 -16.64
C GLY A 178 0.12 14.04 -16.52
N ARG A 179 -1.18 14.06 -16.21
CA ARG A 179 -2.01 12.86 -16.21
C ARG A 179 -1.95 12.16 -17.58
N GLY A 180 -1.82 10.83 -17.58
CA GLY A 180 -1.71 10.03 -18.80
C GLY A 180 -0.31 10.05 -19.44
N GLN A 181 0.66 10.80 -18.90
CA GLN A 181 2.03 10.84 -19.40
C GLN A 181 2.90 9.81 -18.66
N PRO A 182 3.93 9.26 -19.32
CA PRO A 182 4.81 8.28 -18.69
C PRO A 182 5.72 8.89 -17.63
N VAL A 183 6.09 8.07 -16.65
CA VAL A 183 7.12 8.41 -15.66
C VAL A 183 7.89 7.16 -15.26
N THR A 184 9.21 7.27 -15.11
CA THR A 184 10.08 6.18 -14.69
C THR A 184 10.83 6.56 -13.42
N GLN A 185 10.96 5.60 -12.50
CA GLN A 185 11.70 5.72 -11.24
C GLN A 185 12.63 4.52 -11.06
N ASP A 186 13.87 4.76 -10.70
CA ASP A 186 14.77 3.74 -10.16
C ASP A 186 14.66 3.76 -8.64
N ILE A 187 14.21 2.68 -8.03
CA ILE A 187 13.97 2.63 -6.58
C ILE A 187 14.81 1.53 -5.96
N SER A 188 15.48 1.84 -4.85
CA SER A 188 16.26 0.86 -4.11
C SER A 188 16.10 0.99 -2.59
N LEU A 189 16.22 -0.14 -1.91
CA LEU A 189 16.43 -0.25 -0.46
C LEU A 189 17.75 -0.97 -0.21
N ALA A 190 18.61 -0.38 0.57
CA ALA A 190 19.90 -0.94 0.94
C ALA A 190 20.01 -1.11 2.46
N VAL A 191 20.50 -2.28 2.88
CA VAL A 191 20.96 -2.51 4.25
C VAL A 191 22.47 -2.33 4.26
N ARG A 192 22.98 -1.45 5.15
CA ARG A 192 24.39 -1.08 5.28
C ARG A 192 24.74 -0.95 6.76
N GLY A 193 25.42 -1.95 7.31
CA GLY A 193 25.72 -2.00 8.73
C GLY A 193 24.46 -1.86 9.55
N ASP A 194 24.34 -0.81 10.32
CA ASP A 194 23.19 -0.48 11.18
C ASP A 194 22.12 0.41 10.54
N LYS A 195 22.28 0.76 9.24
CA LYS A 195 21.36 1.64 8.52
C LYS A 195 20.57 0.89 7.45
N VAL A 196 19.36 1.40 7.19
CA VAL A 196 18.55 1.07 6.01
C VAL A 196 18.33 2.36 5.23
N VAL A 197 18.73 2.35 3.96
CA VAL A 197 18.70 3.53 3.09
C VAL A 197 17.74 3.30 1.95
N CYS A 198 16.77 4.20 1.79
CA CYS A 198 15.93 4.30 0.60
C CYS A 198 16.57 5.28 -0.37
N SER A 199 16.81 4.86 -1.61
CA SER A 199 17.31 5.74 -2.67
C SER A 199 16.37 5.67 -3.88
N ILE A 200 16.17 6.84 -4.52
CA ILE A 200 15.34 6.98 -5.72
C ILE A 200 16.14 7.78 -6.74
N ASN A 201 16.20 7.27 -7.97
CA ASN A 201 16.94 7.86 -9.09
C ASN A 201 18.39 8.20 -8.73
N GLY A 202 19.06 7.30 -8.01
CA GLY A 202 20.46 7.43 -7.61
C GLY A 202 20.71 8.29 -6.36
N SER A 203 19.70 8.97 -5.82
CA SER A 203 19.83 9.84 -4.64
C SER A 203 19.23 9.17 -3.39
N SER A 204 19.93 9.23 -2.25
CA SER A 204 19.35 8.85 -0.96
C SER A 204 18.26 9.84 -0.57
N VAL A 205 17.03 9.35 -0.40
CA VAL A 205 15.87 10.16 0.00
C VAL A 205 15.49 9.96 1.46
N ALA A 206 15.88 8.83 2.07
CA ALA A 206 15.68 8.57 3.50
C ALA A 206 16.69 7.55 4.02
N SER A 207 17.05 7.65 5.29
CA SER A 207 17.93 6.71 6.00
C SER A 207 17.46 6.55 7.43
N TYR A 208 17.39 5.29 7.87
CA TYR A 208 16.90 4.92 9.20
C TYR A 208 17.86 3.97 9.89
N ASP A 209 17.94 4.07 11.22
CA ASP A 209 18.63 3.05 12.03
C ASP A 209 17.82 1.75 12.04
N LYS A 210 18.48 0.59 11.92
CA LYS A 210 17.82 -0.72 12.02
C LYS A 210 17.02 -0.87 13.32
N THR A 211 17.53 -0.31 14.42
CA THR A 211 16.87 -0.32 15.72
C THR A 211 15.52 0.41 15.73
N THR A 212 15.30 1.33 14.79
CA THR A 212 14.01 2.02 14.62
C THR A 212 13.04 1.25 13.74
N LEU A 213 13.52 0.25 13.00
CA LEU A 213 12.74 -0.54 12.04
C LEU A 213 12.41 -1.93 12.55
N VAL A 214 13.29 -2.53 13.37
CA VAL A 214 13.16 -3.90 13.90
C VAL A 214 12.77 -3.85 15.36
N GLY A 215 11.71 -4.57 15.73
CA GLY A 215 11.22 -4.65 17.10
C GLY A 215 9.71 -4.81 17.19
N PRO A 216 9.16 -4.76 18.40
CA PRO A 216 7.73 -4.95 18.63
C PRO A 216 6.87 -4.01 17.79
N GLY A 217 5.93 -4.58 17.05
CA GLY A 217 5.00 -3.83 16.19
C GLY A 217 5.56 -3.42 14.82
N LYS A 218 6.80 -3.80 14.49
CA LYS A 218 7.50 -3.49 13.24
C LYS A 218 8.06 -4.76 12.62
N LEU A 219 9.18 -4.66 11.91
CA LEU A 219 9.87 -5.82 11.32
C LEU A 219 10.37 -6.79 12.39
N THR A 220 10.37 -8.07 12.09
CA THR A 220 11.11 -9.08 12.85
C THR A 220 12.60 -9.06 12.52
N SER A 221 12.96 -8.73 11.28
CA SER A 221 14.33 -8.62 10.77
C SER A 221 14.37 -7.78 9.49
N THR A 222 15.53 -7.20 9.17
CA THR A 222 15.80 -6.64 7.83
C THR A 222 16.19 -7.73 6.83
N ASN A 223 16.58 -8.93 7.29
CA ASN A 223 16.80 -10.10 6.45
C ASN A 223 15.45 -10.74 6.10
N GLY A 224 15.43 -11.50 5.01
CA GLY A 224 14.24 -12.23 4.57
C GLY A 224 13.95 -12.01 3.09
N TYR A 225 12.72 -12.24 2.69
CA TYR A 225 12.31 -12.02 1.32
C TYR A 225 12.39 -10.54 0.95
N TYR A 226 12.70 -10.30 -0.33
CA TYR A 226 12.56 -9.00 -0.97
C TYR A 226 11.67 -9.11 -2.21
N GLY A 227 11.12 -7.99 -2.64
CA GLY A 227 10.23 -7.98 -3.80
C GLY A 227 9.68 -6.61 -4.14
N LEU A 228 8.50 -6.64 -4.72
CA LEU A 228 7.81 -5.50 -5.30
C LEU A 228 6.57 -5.14 -4.49
N ARG A 229 6.34 -3.85 -4.30
CA ARG A 229 5.17 -3.33 -3.59
C ARG A 229 4.41 -2.34 -4.47
N PHE A 230 3.09 -2.50 -4.53
CA PHE A 230 2.17 -1.63 -5.28
C PHE A 230 1.01 -1.19 -4.39
N ALA A 231 0.65 0.08 -4.49
CA ALA A 231 -0.64 0.55 -3.99
C ALA A 231 -1.80 0.00 -4.86
N HIS A 232 -3.02 0.27 -4.47
CA HIS A 232 -4.18 -0.11 -5.27
C HIS A 232 -4.25 0.69 -6.59
N ASN A 233 -4.96 0.15 -7.59
CA ASN A 233 -5.21 0.79 -8.87
C ASN A 233 -3.94 1.30 -9.59
N THR A 234 -2.84 0.54 -9.56
CA THR A 234 -1.62 0.87 -10.30
C THR A 234 -1.51 0.06 -11.59
N ASP A 235 -0.83 0.62 -12.58
CA ASP A 235 -0.50 -0.01 -13.86
C ASP A 235 0.94 0.34 -14.21
N VAL A 236 1.87 -0.61 -14.00
CA VAL A 236 3.31 -0.33 -13.95
C VAL A 236 4.11 -1.48 -14.57
N PHE A 237 5.08 -1.14 -15.40
CA PHE A 237 6.12 -2.05 -15.86
C PHE A 237 7.32 -2.02 -14.91
N VAL A 238 7.86 -3.20 -14.60
CA VAL A 238 9.03 -3.34 -13.73
C VAL A 238 10.13 -4.08 -14.46
N SER A 239 11.32 -3.51 -14.46
CA SER A 239 12.52 -4.13 -15.00
C SER A 239 13.65 -4.11 -13.97
N LEU A 240 14.70 -4.91 -14.21
CA LEU A 240 15.93 -4.92 -13.41
C LEU A 240 15.73 -5.19 -11.91
N LEU A 241 14.68 -5.95 -11.50
CA LEU A 241 14.60 -6.39 -10.10
C LEU A 241 15.80 -7.30 -9.80
N ALA A 242 16.66 -6.82 -8.94
CA ALA A 242 17.88 -7.50 -8.52
C ALA A 242 18.21 -7.22 -7.06
N SER A 243 18.89 -8.18 -6.43
CA SER A 243 19.63 -7.95 -5.18
C SER A 243 21.13 -8.10 -5.45
N SER A 244 21.93 -7.31 -4.76
CA SER A 244 23.39 -7.42 -4.75
C SER A 244 23.90 -7.36 -3.32
N THR A 245 24.76 -8.29 -2.94
CA THR A 245 25.59 -8.20 -1.72
C THR A 245 26.78 -7.28 -1.97
N LYS A 246 27.27 -6.65 -0.90
CA LYS A 246 28.51 -5.86 -0.97
C LYS A 246 29.71 -6.75 -0.87
#